data_d04fab85823739740c70dc7c0c14af26
#
_entry.id   d04fab85823739740c70dc7c0c14af26
#
_cell.length_a   1.000
_cell.length_b   1.000
_cell.length_c   1.000
_cell.angle_alpha   90.00
_cell.angle_beta   90.00
_cell.angle_gamma   90.00
#
_symmetry.space_group_name_H-M   'P 1'
#
loop_
_entity.id
_entity.type
_entity.pdbx_description
1 polymer ?
#
loop_
_entity_poly.entity_id
_entity_poly.type
_entity_poly.pdbx_seq_one_letter_code
_entity_poly.pdbx_strand_id
1 'polypeptide(L)'
;MPAPCCSSYRKGFTVPISPSIFKAYDIRGIVPSTLNESVALKLGRAFGQQALAAGEMVVAVGRDGRLSGDELSRALIQGLVDAGIEVIDIGRVTTPMLYFAANTLCHSGIQITGSHNPKDYNGFKMVLAGRAIYGDEIQKLRQIMEKEAWRMQGGGKVRQADVTQAYVERIVGDVKLARPMKIVVDSGNGIAGATAPGIFRALGCEVTELFSEVDGNFPNHHPDPSKPENLKDLIEALQSGDAELGLAFDGDGDRLGIVTKDGQNIFPDRQMMLFAQDVLSRVPGGEIVYDVKCSQRLAPAIEAAGGKPVMFKTGHSLIKARMRETNAPLGGEMSGHIFFKERWFGFDDGTYAGCRLLEILSRAQNPSAVLNALPTSYSTPELNVACEEGEPHKLTAELQAMAPSVFSEPAQINTIDGLRVDWPDGFGLIRASNTTPVLVLRFEGHTQAALHRIQNEMKALLLKVKPDAVVGSAAH
;
A
#
# COMPACT_ATOMS: atom_id res chain seq x y z
N MET A 1 2.70 -19.88 -53.50
CA MET A 1 3.41 -18.77 -52.88
C MET A 1 2.38 -17.93 -52.10
N PRO A 2 2.40 -17.90 -50.78
CA PRO A 2 1.60 -16.93 -50.04
C PRO A 2 2.46 -15.67 -49.80
N ALA A 3 1.86 -14.49 -50.01
CA ALA A 3 2.46 -13.18 -49.82
C ALA A 3 2.71 -12.88 -48.37
N PRO A 4 3.75 -12.09 -48.01
CA PRO A 4 4.01 -11.69 -46.66
C PRO A 4 3.03 -10.60 -46.20
N CYS A 5 2.34 -10.87 -45.08
CA CYS A 5 1.48 -9.92 -44.43
C CYS A 5 2.38 -8.87 -43.68
N CYS A 6 2.70 -7.78 -44.38
CA CYS A 6 3.33 -6.62 -43.80
C CYS A 6 2.27 -5.84 -43.01
N SER A 7 2.21 -6.07 -41.72
CA SER A 7 1.49 -5.20 -40.76
C SER A 7 2.21 -3.85 -40.71
N SER A 8 1.68 -2.86 -41.44
CA SER A 8 2.09 -1.49 -41.37
C SER A 8 1.64 -0.89 -40.00
N TYR A 9 2.53 -0.88 -39.03
CA TYR A 9 2.38 0.00 -37.88
C TYR A 9 2.33 1.44 -38.41
N ARG A 10 1.15 2.05 -38.39
CA ARG A 10 0.97 3.46 -38.64
C ARG A 10 1.90 4.22 -37.69
N LYS A 11 2.72 5.14 -38.22
CA LYS A 11 3.41 6.18 -37.44
C LYS A 11 2.33 7.01 -36.74
N GLY A 12 1.92 6.54 -35.54
CA GLY A 12 0.99 7.26 -34.66
C GLY A 12 1.71 8.41 -33.98
N PHE A 13 1.02 9.50 -33.82
CA PHE A 13 1.40 10.64 -33.00
C PHE A 13 1.96 10.13 -31.69
N THR A 14 3.22 10.43 -31.38
CA THR A 14 3.80 10.17 -30.06
C THR A 14 3.17 11.15 -29.09
N VAL A 15 2.16 10.68 -28.35
CA VAL A 15 1.61 11.44 -27.22
C VAL A 15 2.75 11.64 -26.21
N PRO A 16 3.08 12.88 -25.85
CA PRO A 16 4.11 13.14 -24.84
C PRO A 16 3.76 12.41 -23.54
N ILE A 17 4.75 11.79 -22.91
CA ILE A 17 4.54 11.12 -21.63
C ILE A 17 4.30 12.22 -20.58
N SER A 18 3.15 12.16 -19.90
CA SER A 18 2.84 13.11 -18.83
C SER A 18 3.82 12.92 -17.65
N PRO A 19 4.54 13.97 -17.24
CA PRO A 19 5.39 13.89 -16.04
C PRO A 19 4.63 13.53 -14.78
N SER A 20 3.36 13.88 -14.70
CA SER A 20 2.50 13.71 -13.52
C SER A 20 2.22 12.26 -13.15
N ILE A 21 2.46 11.28 -14.08
CA ILE A 21 2.27 9.86 -13.78
C ILE A 21 3.40 9.26 -12.92
N PHE A 22 4.59 9.88 -12.91
CA PHE A 22 5.76 9.40 -12.16
C PHE A 22 5.70 9.91 -10.73
N LYS A 23 5.08 9.11 -9.86
CA LYS A 23 4.92 9.43 -8.43
C LYS A 23 6.19 9.09 -7.64
N ALA A 24 6.15 9.33 -6.33
CA ALA A 24 7.31 9.11 -5.46
C ALA A 24 7.77 7.64 -5.41
N TYR A 25 6.86 6.67 -5.56
CA TYR A 25 7.18 5.24 -5.43
C TYR A 25 6.45 4.30 -6.40
N ASP A 26 5.72 4.85 -7.36
CA ASP A 26 5.07 4.10 -8.44
C ASP A 26 4.86 4.97 -9.68
N ILE A 27 4.34 4.38 -10.75
CA ILE A 27 3.79 5.09 -11.88
C ILE A 27 2.28 4.92 -11.81
N ARG A 28 1.52 6.03 -11.92
CA ARG A 28 0.07 6.02 -11.81
C ARG A 28 -0.58 7.08 -12.67
N GLY A 29 -1.59 6.71 -13.45
CA GLY A 29 -2.26 7.63 -14.34
C GLY A 29 -3.68 7.18 -14.71
N ILE A 30 -4.41 8.08 -15.39
CA ILE A 30 -5.76 7.83 -15.89
C ILE A 30 -5.65 7.19 -17.29
N VAL A 31 -6.37 6.08 -17.48
CA VAL A 31 -6.42 5.36 -18.75
C VAL A 31 -7.64 5.83 -19.54
N PRO A 32 -7.51 6.15 -20.84
CA PRO A 32 -6.26 6.13 -21.63
C PRO A 32 -5.52 7.46 -21.70
N SER A 33 -5.99 8.49 -20.96
CA SER A 33 -5.56 9.89 -21.18
C SER A 33 -4.10 10.16 -20.85
N THR A 34 -3.61 9.70 -19.70
CA THR A 34 -2.22 9.90 -19.25
C THR A 34 -1.43 8.60 -19.19
N LEU A 35 -2.11 7.45 -19.10
CA LEU A 35 -1.52 6.12 -19.11
C LEU A 35 -2.19 5.27 -20.19
N ASN A 36 -1.40 4.67 -21.08
CA ASN A 36 -1.89 3.88 -22.20
C ASN A 36 -0.85 2.84 -22.63
N GLU A 37 -1.19 2.02 -23.63
CA GLU A 37 -0.32 0.96 -24.17
C GLU A 37 1.06 1.51 -24.65
N SER A 38 1.11 2.70 -25.22
CA SER A 38 2.39 3.30 -25.67
C SER A 38 3.31 3.61 -24.49
N VAL A 39 2.75 4.12 -23.39
CA VAL A 39 3.48 4.36 -22.14
C VAL A 39 3.94 3.05 -21.53
N ALA A 40 3.08 2.02 -21.48
CA ALA A 40 3.42 0.69 -20.97
C ALA A 40 4.54 0.02 -21.77
N LEU A 41 4.49 0.09 -23.10
CA LEU A 41 5.54 -0.40 -24.00
C LEU A 41 6.89 0.27 -23.72
N LYS A 42 6.90 1.61 -23.64
CA LYS A 42 8.10 2.39 -23.34
C LYS A 42 8.64 2.07 -21.96
N LEU A 43 7.77 1.89 -20.97
CA LEU A 43 8.16 1.47 -19.62
C LEU A 43 8.84 0.10 -19.65
N GLY A 44 8.26 -0.87 -20.36
CA GLY A 44 8.86 -2.22 -20.51
C GLY A 44 10.27 -2.17 -21.08
N ARG A 45 10.51 -1.36 -22.12
CA ARG A 45 11.84 -1.16 -22.70
C ARG A 45 12.81 -0.48 -21.73
N ALA A 46 12.37 0.59 -21.05
CA ALA A 46 13.18 1.32 -20.09
C ALA A 46 13.53 0.48 -18.86
N PHE A 47 12.54 -0.23 -18.30
CA PHE A 47 12.77 -1.12 -17.16
C PHE A 47 13.65 -2.31 -17.54
N GLY A 48 13.40 -2.93 -18.71
CA GLY A 48 14.24 -4.02 -19.21
C GLY A 48 15.71 -3.60 -19.37
N GLN A 49 15.97 -2.39 -19.86
CA GLN A 49 17.33 -1.85 -19.94
C GLN A 49 17.97 -1.68 -18.54
N GLN A 50 17.21 -1.24 -17.55
CA GLN A 50 17.71 -1.13 -16.17
C GLN A 50 17.91 -2.51 -15.53
N ALA A 51 17.01 -3.47 -15.80
CA ALA A 51 17.12 -4.84 -15.31
C ALA A 51 18.42 -5.48 -15.82
N LEU A 52 18.67 -5.40 -17.12
CA LEU A 52 19.93 -5.92 -17.71
C LEU A 52 21.17 -5.25 -17.12
N ALA A 53 21.12 -3.93 -16.88
CA ALA A 53 22.23 -3.20 -16.26
C ALA A 53 22.45 -3.62 -14.78
N ALA A 54 21.41 -4.13 -14.11
CA ALA A 54 21.50 -4.70 -12.76
C ALA A 54 21.83 -6.21 -12.76
N GLY A 55 22.04 -6.83 -13.92
CA GLY A 55 22.31 -8.27 -14.05
C GLY A 55 21.07 -9.16 -14.02
N GLU A 56 19.88 -8.55 -14.12
CA GLU A 56 18.60 -9.25 -14.09
C GLU A 56 18.15 -9.60 -15.51
N MET A 57 17.95 -10.89 -15.76
CA MET A 57 17.56 -11.41 -17.07
C MET A 57 16.09 -11.85 -17.12
N VAL A 58 15.44 -11.96 -15.95
CA VAL A 58 14.08 -12.49 -15.80
C VAL A 58 13.24 -11.49 -14.99
N VAL A 59 12.04 -11.17 -15.47
CA VAL A 59 11.10 -10.25 -14.81
C VAL A 59 9.72 -10.90 -14.75
N ALA A 60 9.14 -10.97 -13.55
CA ALA A 60 7.75 -11.37 -13.37
C ALA A 60 6.80 -10.20 -13.70
N VAL A 61 5.68 -10.48 -14.37
CA VAL A 61 4.64 -9.49 -14.65
C VAL A 61 3.29 -10.03 -14.19
N GLY A 62 2.66 -9.28 -13.28
CA GLY A 62 1.31 -9.54 -12.80
C GLY A 62 0.38 -8.36 -13.03
N ARG A 63 -0.92 -8.56 -12.89
CA ARG A 63 -1.93 -7.51 -12.96
C ARG A 63 -3.08 -7.78 -12.01
N ASP A 64 -3.73 -6.70 -11.53
CA ASP A 64 -4.97 -6.78 -10.76
C ASP A 64 -6.20 -7.04 -11.66
N GLY A 65 -7.41 -6.85 -11.11
CA GLY A 65 -8.67 -7.09 -11.80
C GLY A 65 -9.17 -5.94 -12.69
N ARG A 66 -8.44 -4.84 -12.82
CA ARG A 66 -8.87 -3.65 -13.57
C ARG A 66 -9.00 -3.94 -15.07
N LEU A 67 -10.02 -3.31 -15.70
CA LEU A 67 -10.36 -3.58 -17.12
C LEU A 67 -9.22 -3.27 -18.08
N SER A 68 -8.42 -2.24 -17.82
CA SER A 68 -7.26 -1.87 -18.64
C SER A 68 -6.02 -2.74 -18.41
N GLY A 69 -6.06 -3.66 -17.44
CA GLY A 69 -4.91 -4.49 -17.05
C GLY A 69 -4.35 -5.34 -18.18
N ASP A 70 -5.21 -5.99 -18.95
CA ASP A 70 -4.80 -6.92 -20.03
C ASP A 70 -4.08 -6.19 -21.18
N GLU A 71 -4.54 -4.99 -21.57
CA GLU A 71 -3.94 -4.19 -22.64
C GLU A 71 -2.59 -3.63 -22.22
N LEU A 72 -2.53 -3.05 -21.04
CA LEU A 72 -1.29 -2.51 -20.47
C LEU A 72 -0.24 -3.61 -20.25
N SER A 73 -0.68 -4.81 -19.79
CA SER A 73 0.21 -5.96 -19.58
C SER A 73 0.83 -6.45 -20.88
N ARG A 74 0.04 -6.60 -21.94
CA ARG A 74 0.56 -7.02 -23.26
C ARG A 74 1.62 -6.04 -23.79
N ALA A 75 1.35 -4.75 -23.68
CA ALA A 75 2.28 -3.72 -24.14
C ALA A 75 3.57 -3.68 -23.30
N LEU A 76 3.46 -3.78 -21.96
CA LEU A 76 4.60 -3.84 -21.06
C LEU A 76 5.48 -5.06 -21.33
N ILE A 77 4.87 -6.25 -21.45
CA ILE A 77 5.56 -7.51 -21.74
C ILE A 77 6.30 -7.41 -23.10
N GLN A 78 5.66 -6.85 -24.12
CA GLN A 78 6.32 -6.63 -25.41
C GLN A 78 7.57 -5.73 -25.25
N GLY A 79 7.47 -4.68 -24.46
CA GLY A 79 8.61 -3.78 -24.20
C GLY A 79 9.77 -4.48 -23.49
N LEU A 80 9.49 -5.34 -22.52
CA LEU A 80 10.49 -6.16 -21.82
C LEU A 80 11.15 -7.17 -22.78
N VAL A 81 10.37 -7.84 -23.61
CA VAL A 81 10.87 -8.77 -24.64
C VAL A 81 11.73 -8.05 -25.67
N ASP A 82 11.34 -6.86 -26.10
CA ASP A 82 12.12 -6.01 -27.00
C ASP A 82 13.50 -5.66 -26.42
N ALA A 83 13.57 -5.47 -25.10
CA ALA A 83 14.82 -5.21 -24.39
C ALA A 83 15.70 -6.46 -24.21
N GLY A 84 15.17 -7.67 -24.46
CA GLY A 84 15.89 -8.94 -24.31
C GLY A 84 15.63 -9.67 -23.00
N ILE A 85 14.61 -9.29 -22.26
CA ILE A 85 14.22 -9.89 -20.98
C ILE A 85 13.37 -11.16 -21.20
N GLU A 86 13.62 -12.19 -20.39
CA GLU A 86 12.68 -13.30 -20.21
C GLU A 86 11.57 -12.84 -19.24
N VAL A 87 10.31 -12.91 -19.71
CA VAL A 87 9.16 -12.51 -18.90
C VAL A 87 8.44 -13.74 -18.37
N ILE A 88 8.14 -13.73 -17.07
CA ILE A 88 7.23 -14.68 -16.45
C ILE A 88 5.88 -13.97 -16.27
N ASP A 89 4.92 -14.20 -17.17
CA ASP A 89 3.55 -13.70 -17.02
C ASP A 89 2.84 -14.58 -15.99
N ILE A 90 2.56 -14.02 -14.81
CA ILE A 90 1.86 -14.69 -13.70
C ILE A 90 0.34 -14.40 -13.71
N GLY A 91 -0.16 -13.68 -14.70
CA GLY A 91 -1.58 -13.46 -14.91
C GLY A 91 -2.20 -12.43 -13.97
N ARG A 92 -3.48 -12.66 -13.65
CA ARG A 92 -4.26 -11.82 -12.72
C ARG A 92 -4.03 -12.28 -11.30
N VAL A 93 -3.30 -11.48 -10.52
CA VAL A 93 -2.87 -11.80 -9.16
C VAL A 93 -2.88 -10.54 -8.29
N THR A 94 -2.86 -10.73 -6.98
CA THR A 94 -2.66 -9.63 -6.03
C THR A 94 -1.23 -9.08 -6.11
N THR A 95 -1.03 -7.83 -5.69
CA THR A 95 0.32 -7.24 -5.57
C THR A 95 1.26 -8.09 -4.68
N PRO A 96 0.82 -8.61 -3.51
CA PRO A 96 1.61 -9.56 -2.73
C PRO A 96 2.06 -10.81 -3.50
N MET A 97 1.22 -11.37 -4.35
CA MET A 97 1.60 -12.54 -5.16
C MET A 97 2.67 -12.21 -6.20
N LEU A 98 2.70 -10.99 -6.76
CA LEU A 98 3.82 -10.55 -7.57
C LEU A 98 5.10 -10.44 -6.72
N TYR A 99 5.02 -9.87 -5.54
CA TYR A 99 6.18 -9.80 -4.64
C TYR A 99 6.67 -11.20 -4.25
N PHE A 100 5.75 -12.13 -4.03
CA PHE A 100 6.07 -13.54 -3.80
C PHE A 100 6.81 -14.16 -5.01
N ALA A 101 6.32 -13.95 -6.23
CA ALA A 101 6.98 -14.40 -7.45
C ALA A 101 8.38 -13.80 -7.59
N ALA A 102 8.53 -12.50 -7.33
CA ALA A 102 9.83 -11.81 -7.35
C ALA A 102 10.80 -12.32 -6.26
N ASN A 103 10.31 -12.93 -5.19
CA ASN A 103 11.15 -13.52 -4.14
C ASN A 103 11.47 -15.01 -4.37
N THR A 104 10.69 -15.71 -5.21
CA THR A 104 10.78 -17.18 -5.34
C THR A 104 11.16 -17.66 -6.73
N LEU A 105 10.84 -16.91 -7.78
CA LEU A 105 11.07 -17.30 -9.19
C LEU A 105 12.15 -16.46 -9.89
N CYS A 106 12.32 -15.22 -9.46
CA CYS A 106 13.28 -14.25 -10.03
C CYS A 106 13.53 -13.15 -8.97
N HIS A 107 14.24 -12.07 -9.31
CA HIS A 107 14.47 -10.98 -8.35
C HIS A 107 13.84 -9.66 -8.77
N SER A 108 13.12 -9.67 -9.90
CA SER A 108 12.53 -8.45 -10.46
C SER A 108 11.10 -8.70 -10.92
N GLY A 109 10.24 -7.70 -10.77
CA GLY A 109 8.83 -7.85 -11.15
C GLY A 109 8.12 -6.53 -11.30
N ILE A 110 7.03 -6.54 -12.07
CA ILE A 110 6.15 -5.39 -12.27
C ILE A 110 4.70 -5.83 -12.08
N GLN A 111 4.01 -5.18 -11.15
CA GLN A 111 2.56 -5.32 -10.97
C GLN A 111 1.83 -4.17 -11.65
N ILE A 112 0.88 -4.51 -12.53
CA ILE A 112 -0.02 -3.55 -13.14
C ILE A 112 -1.23 -3.41 -12.22
N THR A 113 -1.38 -2.25 -11.59
CA THR A 113 -2.44 -2.00 -10.62
C THR A 113 -2.70 -0.51 -10.43
N GLY A 114 -3.96 -0.17 -10.18
CA GLY A 114 -4.38 1.13 -9.68
C GLY A 114 -4.60 1.12 -8.17
N SER A 115 -4.36 0.00 -7.46
CA SER A 115 -4.61 -0.17 -6.01
C SER A 115 -6.04 0.28 -5.66
N HIS A 116 -6.16 1.21 -4.72
CA HIS A 116 -7.43 1.80 -4.28
C HIS A 116 -7.86 3.06 -5.08
N ASN A 117 -7.24 3.39 -6.20
CA ASN A 117 -7.66 4.52 -7.02
C ASN A 117 -8.98 4.21 -7.77
N PRO A 118 -9.70 5.24 -8.25
CA PRO A 118 -10.89 5.07 -9.10
C PRO A 118 -10.66 4.11 -10.27
N LYS A 119 -11.74 3.56 -10.81
CA LYS A 119 -11.70 2.49 -11.83
C LYS A 119 -10.98 2.85 -13.14
N ASP A 120 -10.93 4.13 -13.47
CA ASP A 120 -10.26 4.69 -14.64
C ASP A 120 -8.75 4.89 -14.46
N TYR A 121 -8.24 4.69 -13.23
CA TYR A 121 -6.80 4.70 -12.95
C TYR A 121 -6.18 3.31 -13.15
N ASN A 122 -4.90 3.32 -13.54
CA ASN A 122 -4.02 2.17 -13.45
C ASN A 122 -2.57 2.63 -13.21
N GLY A 123 -1.64 1.71 -13.02
CA GLY A 123 -0.26 2.05 -12.74
C GLY A 123 0.67 0.86 -12.71
N PHE A 124 1.90 1.08 -12.22
CA PHE A 124 2.95 0.06 -12.15
C PHE A 124 3.70 0.17 -10.83
N LYS A 125 3.60 -0.88 -10.01
CA LYS A 125 4.49 -1.10 -8.86
C LYS A 125 5.64 -1.99 -9.31
N MET A 126 6.88 -1.62 -8.97
CA MET A 126 8.06 -2.24 -9.58
C MET A 126 9.07 -2.69 -8.52
N VAL A 127 9.61 -3.89 -8.74
CA VAL A 127 10.71 -4.48 -7.97
C VAL A 127 11.87 -4.73 -8.93
N LEU A 128 13.06 -4.28 -8.59
CA LEU A 128 14.29 -4.50 -9.34
C LEU A 128 15.36 -5.08 -8.42
N ALA A 129 15.94 -6.19 -8.81
CA ALA A 129 16.99 -6.89 -8.04
C ALA A 129 16.60 -7.06 -6.55
N GLY A 130 15.38 -7.56 -6.31
CA GLY A 130 14.82 -7.84 -4.98
C GLY A 130 14.43 -6.63 -4.14
N ARG A 131 14.36 -5.42 -4.68
CA ARG A 131 13.95 -4.21 -3.94
C ARG A 131 12.94 -3.38 -4.72
N ALA A 132 11.97 -2.79 -4.03
CA ALA A 132 11.07 -1.83 -4.64
C ALA A 132 11.85 -0.60 -5.12
N ILE A 133 11.55 -0.11 -6.32
CA ILE A 133 12.13 1.14 -6.83
C ILE A 133 11.26 2.34 -6.46
N TYR A 134 11.88 3.48 -6.16
CA TYR A 134 11.20 4.71 -5.76
C TYR A 134 12.09 5.94 -5.98
N GLY A 135 11.52 7.13 -5.81
CA GLY A 135 12.25 8.41 -5.86
C GLY A 135 13.02 8.61 -7.16
N ASP A 136 14.33 8.82 -7.05
CA ASP A 136 15.23 9.11 -8.20
C ASP A 136 15.25 7.97 -9.22
N GLU A 137 15.00 6.72 -8.82
CA GLU A 137 14.94 5.60 -9.76
C GLU A 137 13.71 5.68 -10.66
N ILE A 138 12.57 6.12 -10.14
CA ILE A 138 11.36 6.41 -10.94
C ILE A 138 11.65 7.56 -11.92
N GLN A 139 12.31 8.63 -11.46
CA GLN A 139 12.68 9.75 -12.34
C GLN A 139 13.72 9.34 -13.39
N LYS A 140 14.62 8.44 -13.07
CA LYS A 140 15.57 7.86 -14.05
C LYS A 140 14.85 7.05 -15.12
N LEU A 141 13.85 6.24 -14.75
CA LEU A 141 12.97 5.55 -15.72
C LEU A 141 12.28 6.56 -16.63
N ARG A 142 11.71 7.63 -16.07
CA ARG A 142 11.10 8.72 -16.85
C ARG A 142 12.08 9.27 -17.89
N GLN A 143 13.30 9.63 -17.48
CA GLN A 143 14.30 10.18 -18.39
C GLN A 143 14.67 9.22 -19.53
N ILE A 144 14.78 7.91 -19.23
CA ILE A 144 15.03 6.89 -20.24
C ILE A 144 13.84 6.80 -21.21
N MET A 145 12.62 6.85 -20.71
CA MET A 145 11.40 6.79 -21.51
C MET A 145 11.24 8.03 -22.42
N GLU A 146 11.48 9.23 -21.90
CA GLU A 146 11.38 10.49 -22.65
C GLU A 146 12.44 10.60 -23.76
N LYS A 147 13.66 10.13 -23.48
CA LYS A 147 14.79 10.15 -24.44
C LYS A 147 14.84 8.93 -25.34
N GLU A 148 13.95 7.94 -25.11
CA GLU A 148 14.00 6.63 -25.76
C GLU A 148 15.40 5.99 -25.70
N ALA A 149 16.08 6.17 -24.54
CA ALA A 149 17.48 5.80 -24.33
C ALA A 149 17.62 4.30 -23.98
N TRP A 150 17.11 3.42 -24.83
CA TRP A 150 17.27 1.97 -24.73
C TRP A 150 17.86 1.37 -26.01
N ARG A 151 18.43 0.18 -25.87
CA ARG A 151 18.87 -0.64 -27.02
C ARG A 151 17.90 -1.81 -27.15
N MET A 152 17.43 -2.02 -28.37
CA MET A 152 16.63 -3.20 -28.71
C MET A 152 17.60 -4.37 -28.89
N GLN A 153 17.66 -5.27 -27.91
CA GLN A 153 18.53 -6.46 -28.00
C GLN A 153 17.81 -7.60 -28.70
N GLY A 154 16.47 -7.68 -28.57
CA GLY A 154 15.70 -8.81 -29.03
C GLY A 154 16.04 -10.10 -28.25
N GLY A 155 15.39 -11.20 -28.64
CA GLY A 155 15.67 -12.51 -28.03
C GLY A 155 15.00 -12.76 -26.69
N GLY A 156 14.28 -11.79 -26.13
CA GLY A 156 13.45 -11.99 -24.97
C GLY A 156 12.35 -13.05 -25.24
N LYS A 157 11.87 -13.70 -24.20
CA LYS A 157 10.86 -14.75 -24.26
C LYS A 157 9.77 -14.51 -23.23
N VAL A 158 8.61 -15.10 -23.47
CA VAL A 158 7.50 -15.08 -22.50
C VAL A 158 7.17 -16.52 -22.13
N ARG A 159 7.05 -16.77 -20.84
CA ARG A 159 6.43 -17.99 -20.32
C ARG A 159 5.38 -17.62 -19.29
N GLN A 160 4.37 -18.46 -19.15
CA GLN A 160 3.36 -18.32 -18.11
C GLN A 160 3.74 -19.16 -16.89
N ALA A 161 3.37 -18.68 -15.71
CA ALA A 161 3.46 -19.43 -14.47
C ALA A 161 2.27 -19.11 -13.57
N ASP A 162 1.71 -20.12 -12.94
CA ASP A 162 0.74 -19.95 -11.87
C ASP A 162 1.47 -20.05 -10.53
N VAL A 163 1.40 -18.98 -9.74
CA VAL A 163 2.04 -18.90 -8.41
C VAL A 163 1.03 -19.13 -7.28
N THR A 164 -0.25 -19.28 -7.61
CA THR A 164 -1.35 -19.32 -6.64
C THR A 164 -1.18 -20.47 -5.65
N GLN A 165 -0.97 -21.67 -6.15
CA GLN A 165 -0.82 -22.86 -5.30
C GLN A 165 0.38 -22.73 -4.34
N ALA A 166 1.53 -22.29 -4.85
CA ALA A 166 2.75 -22.14 -4.05
C ALA A 166 2.58 -21.04 -2.97
N TYR A 167 1.90 -19.95 -3.30
CA TYR A 167 1.59 -18.88 -2.36
C TYR A 167 0.65 -19.36 -1.25
N VAL A 168 -0.44 -20.06 -1.61
CA VAL A 168 -1.38 -20.67 -0.64
C VAL A 168 -0.65 -21.66 0.28
N GLU A 169 0.11 -22.59 -0.28
CA GLU A 169 0.86 -23.59 0.48
C GLU A 169 1.87 -22.94 1.44
N ARG A 170 2.54 -21.87 1.02
CA ARG A 170 3.49 -21.14 1.86
C ARG A 170 2.80 -20.49 3.05
N ILE A 171 1.60 -19.90 2.88
CA ILE A 171 0.81 -19.30 3.96
C ILE A 171 0.26 -20.39 4.91
N VAL A 172 -0.41 -21.40 4.35
CA VAL A 172 -1.05 -22.48 5.14
C VAL A 172 0.00 -23.32 5.87
N GLY A 173 1.20 -23.45 5.29
CA GLY A 173 2.34 -24.11 5.95
C GLY A 173 2.86 -23.34 7.17
N ASP A 174 2.73 -22.02 7.16
CA ASP A 174 3.26 -21.12 8.18
C ASP A 174 2.28 -20.84 9.32
N VAL A 175 1.04 -20.45 8.98
CA VAL A 175 0.02 -19.97 9.92
C VAL A 175 -0.80 -21.14 10.49
N LYS A 176 -1.06 -21.14 11.80
CA LYS A 176 -1.84 -22.17 12.50
C LYS A 176 -2.86 -21.52 13.43
N LEU A 177 -4.14 -21.76 13.17
CA LEU A 177 -5.21 -21.33 14.05
C LEU A 177 -5.34 -22.28 15.26
N ALA A 178 -5.59 -21.71 16.44
CA ALA A 178 -5.87 -22.50 17.64
C ALA A 178 -7.26 -23.13 17.62
N ARG A 179 -8.22 -22.53 16.89
CA ARG A 179 -9.57 -23.04 16.64
C ARG A 179 -10.11 -22.50 15.33
N PRO A 180 -11.14 -23.14 14.73
CA PRO A 180 -11.89 -22.54 13.64
C PRO A 180 -12.49 -21.17 14.06
N MET A 181 -12.59 -20.26 13.11
CA MET A 181 -13.20 -18.94 13.29
C MET A 181 -14.22 -18.67 12.20
N LYS A 182 -15.31 -17.99 12.54
CA LYS A 182 -16.29 -17.50 11.57
C LYS A 182 -15.96 -16.06 11.22
N ILE A 183 -15.73 -15.78 9.94
CA ILE A 183 -15.31 -14.46 9.48
C ILE A 183 -16.13 -14.01 8.26
N VAL A 184 -16.27 -12.71 8.12
CA VAL A 184 -16.73 -12.08 6.86
C VAL A 184 -15.51 -11.51 6.14
N VAL A 185 -15.42 -11.77 4.85
CA VAL A 185 -14.34 -11.26 3.99
C VAL A 185 -14.94 -10.38 2.91
N ASP A 186 -14.60 -9.10 2.94
CA ASP A 186 -14.99 -8.11 1.94
C ASP A 186 -13.83 -7.83 1.00
N SER A 187 -13.99 -8.22 -0.25
CA SER A 187 -12.97 -8.02 -1.29
C SER A 187 -13.23 -6.79 -2.16
N GLY A 188 -14.34 -6.07 -1.97
CA GLY A 188 -14.70 -4.88 -2.74
C GLY A 188 -14.62 -5.05 -4.26
N ASN A 189 -14.88 -6.25 -4.78
CA ASN A 189 -14.67 -6.66 -6.18
C ASN A 189 -13.19 -6.56 -6.65
N GLY A 190 -12.23 -6.39 -5.72
CA GLY A 190 -10.80 -6.39 -5.98
C GLY A 190 -10.25 -7.80 -6.21
N ILE A 191 -9.00 -7.86 -6.65
CA ILE A 191 -8.33 -9.12 -7.03
C ILE A 191 -8.13 -10.09 -5.84
N ALA A 192 -8.15 -9.60 -4.59
CA ALA A 192 -8.05 -10.43 -3.40
C ALA A 192 -9.20 -11.44 -3.30
N GLY A 193 -10.37 -11.15 -3.87
CA GLY A 193 -11.52 -12.05 -3.92
C GLY A 193 -11.23 -13.39 -4.58
N ALA A 194 -10.30 -13.43 -5.51
CA ALA A 194 -9.92 -14.68 -6.20
C ALA A 194 -9.14 -15.65 -5.31
N THR A 195 -8.49 -15.19 -4.22
CA THR A 195 -7.57 -16.05 -3.44
C THR A 195 -7.79 -15.98 -1.93
N ALA A 196 -8.01 -14.81 -1.35
CA ALA A 196 -8.08 -14.63 0.11
C ALA A 196 -9.15 -15.49 0.80
N PRO A 197 -10.41 -15.57 0.30
CA PRO A 197 -11.42 -16.44 0.92
C PRO A 197 -11.01 -17.91 0.95
N GLY A 198 -10.41 -18.41 -0.13
CA GLY A 198 -9.90 -19.78 -0.24
C GLY A 198 -8.77 -20.07 0.76
N ILE A 199 -7.87 -19.11 0.97
CA ILE A 199 -6.77 -19.21 1.94
C ILE A 199 -7.33 -19.32 3.38
N PHE A 200 -8.27 -18.45 3.73
CA PHE A 200 -8.88 -18.49 5.07
C PHE A 200 -9.63 -19.80 5.33
N ARG A 201 -10.34 -20.34 4.33
CA ARG A 201 -10.95 -21.67 4.43
C ARG A 201 -9.91 -22.79 4.60
N ALA A 202 -8.80 -22.71 3.89
CA ALA A 202 -7.70 -23.67 4.02
C ALA A 202 -7.04 -23.63 5.42
N LEU A 203 -7.12 -22.48 6.11
CA LEU A 203 -6.72 -22.35 7.53
C LEU A 203 -7.77 -22.87 8.52
N GLY A 204 -8.97 -23.26 8.06
CA GLY A 204 -10.06 -23.78 8.89
C GLY A 204 -11.12 -22.75 9.27
N CYS A 205 -11.17 -21.58 8.63
CA CYS A 205 -12.23 -20.60 8.84
C CYS A 205 -13.51 -20.96 8.09
N GLU A 206 -14.66 -20.65 8.71
CA GLU A 206 -15.94 -20.52 8.02
C GLU A 206 -16.04 -19.09 7.48
N VAL A 207 -16.11 -18.96 6.15
CA VAL A 207 -15.98 -17.66 5.47
C VAL A 207 -17.30 -17.29 4.79
N THR A 208 -17.87 -16.16 5.21
CA THR A 208 -18.91 -15.44 4.46
C THR A 208 -18.22 -14.42 3.55
N GLU A 209 -18.50 -14.50 2.25
CA GLU A 209 -17.88 -13.63 1.25
C GLU A 209 -18.79 -12.45 0.90
N LEU A 210 -18.21 -11.27 0.84
CA LEU A 210 -18.79 -10.06 0.25
C LEU A 210 -17.93 -9.64 -0.94
N PHE A 211 -18.59 -9.46 -2.08
CA PHE A 211 -17.99 -8.88 -3.30
C PHE A 211 -16.68 -9.55 -3.74
N SER A 212 -16.63 -10.89 -3.65
CA SER A 212 -15.43 -11.67 -4.03
C SER A 212 -15.29 -11.89 -5.53
N GLU A 213 -16.36 -11.65 -6.33
CA GLU A 213 -16.23 -11.64 -7.79
C GLU A 213 -15.35 -10.47 -8.23
N VAL A 214 -14.29 -10.77 -8.98
CA VAL A 214 -13.33 -9.75 -9.45
C VAL A 214 -13.97 -8.96 -10.60
N ASP A 215 -14.28 -7.68 -10.35
CA ASP A 215 -14.83 -6.77 -11.35
C ASP A 215 -14.15 -5.38 -11.27
N GLY A 216 -13.40 -5.04 -12.31
CA GLY A 216 -12.70 -3.76 -12.41
C GLY A 216 -13.59 -2.51 -12.50
N ASN A 217 -14.93 -2.67 -12.51
CA ASN A 217 -15.88 -1.57 -12.36
C ASN A 217 -16.16 -1.21 -10.90
N PHE A 218 -15.86 -2.11 -9.95
CA PHE A 218 -16.13 -1.96 -8.52
C PHE A 218 -17.59 -1.57 -8.23
N PRO A 219 -18.58 -2.42 -8.63
CA PRO A 219 -20.01 -2.02 -8.68
C PRO A 219 -20.65 -1.83 -7.31
N ASN A 220 -20.10 -2.38 -6.25
CA ASN A 220 -20.71 -2.34 -4.91
C ASN A 220 -20.20 -1.15 -4.11
N HIS A 221 -18.92 -1.09 -3.84
CA HIS A 221 -18.27 0.06 -3.20
C HIS A 221 -16.83 0.20 -3.69
N HIS A 222 -16.22 1.33 -3.41
CA HIS A 222 -14.82 1.57 -3.74
C HIS A 222 -13.91 0.68 -2.86
N PRO A 223 -12.95 -0.09 -3.43
CA PRO A 223 -12.11 -1.01 -2.67
C PRO A 223 -10.98 -0.29 -1.92
N ASP A 224 -11.36 0.48 -0.92
CA ASP A 224 -10.45 1.20 -0.01
C ASP A 224 -10.93 1.03 1.44
N PRO A 225 -10.40 0.08 2.21
CA PRO A 225 -10.80 -0.18 3.58
C PRO A 225 -10.38 0.92 4.57
N SER A 226 -9.58 1.89 4.14
CA SER A 226 -9.24 3.06 4.97
C SER A 226 -10.41 4.03 5.14
N LYS A 227 -11.44 3.91 4.30
CA LYS A 227 -12.63 4.76 4.29
C LYS A 227 -13.79 4.07 5.00
N PRO A 228 -14.30 4.63 6.12
CA PRO A 228 -15.40 4.02 6.88
C PRO A 228 -16.66 3.77 6.07
N GLU A 229 -16.96 4.62 5.08
CA GLU A 229 -18.09 4.47 4.18
C GLU A 229 -18.05 3.17 3.36
N ASN A 230 -16.87 2.65 3.05
CA ASN A 230 -16.67 1.42 2.30
C ASN A 230 -16.79 0.14 3.17
N LEU A 231 -16.92 0.30 4.50
CA LEU A 231 -17.04 -0.81 5.44
C LEU A 231 -18.49 -1.07 5.87
N LYS A 232 -19.48 -0.35 5.34
CA LYS A 232 -20.88 -0.43 5.76
C LYS A 232 -21.46 -1.83 5.61
N ASP A 233 -21.31 -2.43 4.43
CA ASP A 233 -21.84 -3.76 4.14
C ASP A 233 -21.17 -4.84 5.01
N LEU A 234 -19.87 -4.69 5.26
CA LEU A 234 -19.12 -5.57 6.16
C LEU A 234 -19.63 -5.46 7.60
N ILE A 235 -19.87 -4.24 8.10
CA ILE A 235 -20.42 -3.99 9.43
C ILE A 235 -21.82 -4.58 9.54
N GLU A 236 -22.69 -4.39 8.54
CA GLU A 236 -24.04 -4.93 8.51
C GLU A 236 -24.05 -6.46 8.52
N ALA A 237 -23.21 -7.09 7.72
CA ALA A 237 -23.05 -8.53 7.68
C ALA A 237 -22.56 -9.11 9.01
N LEU A 238 -21.64 -8.42 9.70
CA LEU A 238 -21.18 -8.80 11.02
C LEU A 238 -22.29 -8.69 12.07
N GLN A 239 -23.00 -7.56 12.10
CA GLN A 239 -24.03 -7.31 13.11
C GLN A 239 -25.24 -8.25 12.97
N SER A 240 -25.61 -8.58 11.74
CA SER A 240 -26.76 -9.46 11.44
C SER A 240 -26.43 -10.96 11.46
N GLY A 241 -25.18 -11.36 11.23
CA GLY A 241 -24.71 -12.74 11.15
C GLY A 241 -24.21 -13.31 12.48
N ASP A 242 -23.45 -14.39 12.40
CA ASP A 242 -22.79 -15.05 13.55
C ASP A 242 -21.24 -15.00 13.45
N ALA A 243 -20.69 -14.33 12.44
CA ALA A 243 -19.27 -14.14 12.28
C ALA A 243 -18.67 -13.32 13.44
N GLU A 244 -17.43 -13.64 13.79
CA GLU A 244 -16.71 -13.06 14.94
C GLU A 244 -15.90 -11.82 14.55
N LEU A 245 -15.53 -11.72 13.27
CA LEU A 245 -14.60 -10.70 12.75
C LEU A 245 -14.84 -10.46 11.26
N GLY A 246 -14.59 -9.23 10.82
CA GLY A 246 -14.59 -8.82 9.41
C GLY A 246 -13.21 -8.42 8.93
N LEU A 247 -12.85 -8.86 7.74
CA LEU A 247 -11.62 -8.50 7.03
C LEU A 247 -11.99 -7.85 5.69
N ALA A 248 -11.39 -6.71 5.38
CA ALA A 248 -11.59 -5.99 4.12
C ALA A 248 -10.25 -5.76 3.41
N PHE A 249 -10.27 -5.83 2.08
CA PHE A 249 -9.09 -5.67 1.24
C PHE A 249 -9.25 -4.49 0.28
N ASP A 250 -8.13 -3.88 -0.11
CA ASP A 250 -8.13 -2.91 -1.20
C ASP A 250 -8.03 -3.60 -2.58
N GLY A 251 -8.09 -2.79 -3.64
CA GLY A 251 -8.25 -3.29 -5.00
C GLY A 251 -7.18 -4.26 -5.48
N ASP A 252 -5.95 -4.20 -4.96
CA ASP A 252 -4.84 -5.11 -5.30
C ASP A 252 -4.38 -6.00 -4.15
N GLY A 253 -5.07 -5.92 -2.99
CA GLY A 253 -4.94 -6.87 -1.88
C GLY A 253 -3.70 -6.71 -1.03
N ASP A 254 -3.02 -5.58 -1.07
CA ASP A 254 -1.84 -5.32 -0.25
C ASP A 254 -2.15 -4.59 1.07
N ARG A 255 -3.44 -4.19 1.29
CA ARG A 255 -3.92 -3.56 2.53
C ARG A 255 -4.99 -4.38 3.21
N LEU A 256 -5.04 -4.27 4.54
CA LEU A 256 -6.01 -4.94 5.39
C LEU A 256 -6.80 -3.94 6.23
N GLY A 257 -8.13 -4.00 6.14
CA GLY A 257 -9.08 -3.41 7.08
C GLY A 257 -9.62 -4.47 8.03
N ILE A 258 -9.88 -4.11 9.28
CA ILE A 258 -10.38 -5.02 10.31
C ILE A 258 -11.58 -4.39 10.99
N VAL A 259 -12.69 -5.15 11.07
CA VAL A 259 -13.93 -4.74 11.75
C VAL A 259 -14.30 -5.80 12.79
N THR A 260 -14.59 -5.36 14.01
CA THR A 260 -15.04 -6.22 15.10
C THR A 260 -16.52 -6.57 14.96
N LYS A 261 -16.99 -7.57 15.68
CA LYS A 261 -18.39 -8.03 15.70
C LYS A 261 -19.39 -6.90 16.04
N ASP A 262 -18.99 -5.97 16.88
CA ASP A 262 -19.78 -4.80 17.27
C ASP A 262 -19.64 -3.61 16.31
N GLY A 263 -18.96 -3.79 15.18
CA GLY A 263 -18.85 -2.79 14.11
C GLY A 263 -17.75 -1.77 14.30
N GLN A 264 -16.79 -1.98 15.22
CA GLN A 264 -15.68 -1.07 15.39
C GLN A 264 -14.61 -1.29 14.32
N ASN A 265 -14.24 -0.25 13.61
CA ASN A 265 -13.08 -0.26 12.72
C ASN A 265 -11.79 -0.19 13.54
N ILE A 266 -10.93 -1.18 13.41
CA ILE A 266 -9.62 -1.23 14.06
C ILE A 266 -8.58 -0.69 13.09
N PHE A 267 -8.22 0.57 13.24
CA PHE A 267 -7.25 1.23 12.37
C PHE A 267 -5.87 0.55 12.39
N PRO A 268 -5.09 0.64 11.29
CA PRO A 268 -3.83 -0.09 11.13
C PRO A 268 -2.80 0.13 12.23
N ASP A 269 -2.71 1.33 12.79
CA ASP A 269 -1.82 1.63 13.92
C ASP A 269 -2.19 0.86 15.19
N ARG A 270 -3.49 0.59 15.43
CA ARG A 270 -3.95 -0.29 16.50
C ARG A 270 -3.70 -1.77 16.17
N GLN A 271 -3.89 -2.16 14.91
CA GLN A 271 -3.51 -3.50 14.43
C GLN A 271 -2.03 -3.76 14.69
N MET A 272 -1.18 -2.78 14.40
CA MET A 272 0.26 -2.84 14.63
C MET A 272 0.63 -3.06 16.10
N MET A 273 -0.14 -2.57 17.07
CA MET A 273 0.10 -2.86 18.49
C MET A 273 -0.01 -4.36 18.78
N LEU A 274 -1.03 -5.00 18.23
CA LEU A 274 -1.25 -6.43 18.40
C LEU A 274 -0.19 -7.27 17.66
N PHE A 275 0.12 -6.91 16.41
CA PHE A 275 1.14 -7.58 15.63
C PHE A 275 2.54 -7.42 16.24
N ALA A 276 2.87 -6.23 16.76
CA ALA A 276 4.13 -6.00 17.43
C ALA A 276 4.27 -6.87 18.68
N GLN A 277 3.23 -6.97 19.50
CA GLN A 277 3.23 -7.84 20.69
C GLN A 277 3.48 -9.31 20.31
N ASP A 278 2.82 -9.80 19.26
CA ASP A 278 3.01 -11.19 18.80
C ASP A 278 4.42 -11.42 18.25
N VAL A 279 4.91 -10.53 17.36
CA VAL A 279 6.25 -10.66 16.75
C VAL A 279 7.35 -10.53 17.80
N LEU A 280 7.26 -9.56 18.71
CA LEU A 280 8.27 -9.32 19.73
C LEU A 280 8.35 -10.43 20.79
N SER A 281 7.30 -11.23 20.94
CA SER A 281 7.35 -12.44 21.78
C SER A 281 8.39 -13.47 21.26
N ARG A 282 8.70 -13.44 19.96
CA ARG A 282 9.69 -14.32 19.31
C ARG A 282 10.96 -13.60 18.90
N VAL A 283 10.93 -12.27 18.73
CA VAL A 283 12.07 -11.43 18.36
C VAL A 283 12.24 -10.29 19.38
N PRO A 284 12.62 -10.58 20.64
CA PRO A 284 12.76 -9.55 21.67
C PRO A 284 13.78 -8.48 21.25
N GLY A 285 13.47 -7.21 21.52
CA GLY A 285 14.31 -6.07 21.17
C GLY A 285 14.29 -5.68 19.69
N GLY A 286 13.45 -6.34 18.87
CA GLY A 286 13.31 -6.03 17.44
C GLY A 286 12.81 -4.59 17.20
N GLU A 287 13.28 -3.98 16.11
CA GLU A 287 12.77 -2.69 15.64
C GLU A 287 11.41 -2.88 14.96
N ILE A 288 10.42 -2.08 15.34
CA ILE A 288 9.11 -2.02 14.67
C ILE A 288 9.03 -0.68 13.95
N VAL A 289 8.99 -0.74 12.62
CA VAL A 289 8.97 0.45 11.76
C VAL A 289 7.53 0.86 11.46
N TYR A 290 7.19 2.14 11.65
CA TYR A 290 5.85 2.64 11.36
C TYR A 290 5.90 4.08 10.82
N ASP A 291 4.88 4.49 10.06
CA ASP A 291 4.86 5.80 9.43
C ASP A 291 4.43 6.93 10.38
N VAL A 292 4.80 8.16 10.04
CA VAL A 292 4.52 9.37 10.85
C VAL A 292 3.04 9.63 11.10
N LYS A 293 2.12 8.98 10.37
CA LYS A 293 0.68 9.13 10.54
C LYS A 293 0.12 8.28 11.68
N CYS A 294 0.88 7.29 12.15
CA CYS A 294 0.44 6.38 13.21
C CYS A 294 0.24 7.11 14.54
N SER A 295 -0.69 6.57 15.34
CA SER A 295 -1.03 7.04 16.67
C SER A 295 0.19 7.16 17.59
N GLN A 296 0.21 8.19 18.44
CA GLN A 296 1.19 8.34 19.51
C GLN A 296 1.16 7.17 20.51
N ARG A 297 0.04 6.42 20.57
CA ARG A 297 -0.12 5.22 21.41
C ARG A 297 0.73 4.02 20.95
N LEU A 298 1.18 4.02 19.69
CA LEU A 298 1.87 2.86 19.11
C LEU A 298 3.28 2.68 19.71
N ALA A 299 4.06 3.75 19.86
CA ALA A 299 5.41 3.66 20.40
C ALA A 299 5.46 3.07 21.82
N PRO A 300 4.67 3.55 22.81
CA PRO A 300 4.60 2.94 24.13
C PRO A 300 4.15 1.49 24.11
N ALA A 301 3.23 1.11 23.21
CA ALA A 301 2.79 -0.28 23.08
C ALA A 301 3.91 -1.20 22.58
N ILE A 302 4.74 -0.75 21.63
CA ILE A 302 5.93 -1.47 21.16
C ILE A 302 6.96 -1.61 22.28
N GLU A 303 7.24 -0.55 23.02
CA GLU A 303 8.17 -0.56 24.15
C GLU A 303 7.71 -1.50 25.27
N ALA A 304 6.42 -1.46 25.59
CA ALA A 304 5.82 -2.38 26.59
C ALA A 304 5.90 -3.84 26.15
N ALA A 305 5.92 -4.11 24.85
CA ALA A 305 6.14 -5.45 24.28
C ALA A 305 7.64 -5.83 24.18
N GLY A 306 8.56 -4.96 24.64
CA GLY A 306 10.00 -5.20 24.62
C GLY A 306 10.68 -4.92 23.28
N GLY A 307 10.07 -4.15 22.40
CA GLY A 307 10.62 -3.74 21.11
C GLY A 307 11.15 -2.30 21.08
N LYS A 308 11.68 -1.91 19.91
CA LYS A 308 12.16 -0.56 19.64
C LYS A 308 11.24 0.11 18.60
N PRO A 309 10.47 1.14 18.97
CA PRO A 309 9.65 1.89 18.03
C PRO A 309 10.51 2.76 17.11
N VAL A 310 10.28 2.67 15.80
CA VAL A 310 11.00 3.46 14.79
C VAL A 310 9.98 4.15 13.89
N MET A 311 9.71 5.42 14.17
CA MET A 311 8.90 6.27 13.30
C MET A 311 9.67 6.59 12.02
N PHE A 312 9.01 6.48 10.87
CA PHE A 312 9.66 6.71 9.58
C PHE A 312 8.74 7.45 8.61
N LYS A 313 9.26 7.75 7.41
CA LYS A 313 8.49 8.41 6.33
C LYS A 313 7.37 7.52 5.82
N THR A 314 6.25 8.12 5.45
CA THR A 314 5.15 7.45 4.77
C THR A 314 5.55 7.01 3.36
N GLY A 315 5.27 5.77 3.03
CA GLY A 315 5.46 5.18 1.70
C GLY A 315 5.93 3.73 1.80
N HIS A 316 5.12 2.80 1.27
CA HIS A 316 5.36 1.36 1.35
C HIS A 316 6.77 0.95 0.89
N SER A 317 7.30 1.61 -0.16
CA SER A 317 8.67 1.35 -0.65
C SER A 317 9.74 1.84 0.32
N LEU A 318 9.50 2.96 1.01
CA LEU A 318 10.41 3.53 2.01
C LEU A 318 10.45 2.67 3.27
N ILE A 319 9.30 2.21 3.74
CA ILE A 319 9.20 1.29 4.89
C ILE A 319 9.94 -0.02 4.57
N LYS A 320 9.70 -0.62 3.39
CA LYS A 320 10.43 -1.84 2.95
C LYS A 320 11.95 -1.64 2.90
N ALA A 321 12.41 -0.49 2.41
CA ALA A 321 13.83 -0.16 2.38
C ALA A 321 14.41 -0.06 3.79
N ARG A 322 13.74 0.68 4.69
CA ARG A 322 14.16 0.82 6.08
C ARG A 322 14.20 -0.52 6.83
N MET A 323 13.16 -1.35 6.67
CA MET A 323 13.12 -2.69 7.27
C MET A 323 14.27 -3.58 6.79
N ARG A 324 14.67 -3.45 5.51
CA ARG A 324 15.81 -4.19 4.99
C ARG A 324 17.13 -3.73 5.60
N GLU A 325 17.35 -2.43 5.70
CA GLU A 325 18.55 -1.83 6.30
C GLU A 325 18.76 -2.26 7.74
N THR A 326 17.70 -2.29 8.54
CA THR A 326 17.76 -2.57 9.98
C THR A 326 17.43 -4.01 10.34
N ASN A 327 17.04 -4.82 9.36
CA ASN A 327 16.52 -6.17 9.59
C ASN A 327 15.28 -6.20 10.49
N ALA A 328 14.45 -5.14 10.47
CA ALA A 328 13.26 -5.04 11.28
C ALA A 328 12.26 -6.17 10.98
N PRO A 329 11.73 -6.88 12.00
CA PRO A 329 10.86 -8.03 11.80
C PRO A 329 9.43 -7.66 11.38
N LEU A 330 9.01 -6.42 11.63
CA LEU A 330 7.66 -5.93 11.34
C LEU A 330 7.70 -4.44 10.99
N GLY A 331 6.89 -4.05 10.03
CA GLY A 331 6.57 -2.66 9.74
C GLY A 331 5.10 -2.47 9.40
N GLY A 332 4.63 -1.22 9.41
CA GLY A 332 3.27 -0.89 9.02
C GLY A 332 3.02 0.57 8.77
N GLU A 333 1.97 0.86 8.05
CA GLU A 333 1.52 2.21 7.74
C GLU A 333 0.07 2.41 8.15
N MET A 334 -0.29 3.64 8.49
CA MET A 334 -1.67 4.01 8.80
C MET A 334 -2.63 3.74 7.64
N SER A 335 -2.13 3.63 6.42
CA SER A 335 -2.90 3.31 5.22
C SER A 335 -3.35 1.84 5.11
N GLY A 336 -2.87 0.95 5.99
CA GLY A 336 -3.24 -0.48 5.99
C GLY A 336 -2.19 -1.42 5.42
N HIS A 337 -1.06 -0.91 4.91
CA HIS A 337 0.07 -1.74 4.52
C HIS A 337 0.77 -2.30 5.77
N ILE A 338 0.83 -3.62 5.89
CA ILE A 338 1.51 -4.33 6.97
C ILE A 338 2.58 -5.25 6.38
N PHE A 339 3.79 -5.14 6.91
CA PHE A 339 4.98 -5.79 6.38
C PHE A 339 5.56 -6.74 7.42
N PHE A 340 5.30 -8.04 7.26
CA PHE A 340 5.94 -9.06 8.09
C PHE A 340 7.25 -9.52 7.45
N LYS A 341 8.37 -9.39 8.14
CA LYS A 341 9.63 -10.04 7.79
C LYS A 341 9.88 -11.26 8.66
N GLU A 342 9.40 -11.24 9.88
CA GLU A 342 9.36 -12.40 10.75
C GLU A 342 8.39 -13.43 10.17
N ARG A 343 8.89 -14.59 9.77
CA ARG A 343 8.19 -15.71 9.12
C ARG A 343 7.73 -15.44 7.67
N TRP A 344 7.88 -14.23 7.14
CA TRP A 344 7.50 -13.82 5.77
C TRP A 344 8.66 -13.10 5.08
N PHE A 345 8.43 -12.47 3.94
CA PHE A 345 9.47 -11.89 3.08
C PHE A 345 9.73 -10.40 3.33
N GLY A 346 8.88 -9.71 4.11
CA GLY A 346 9.05 -8.28 4.41
C GLY A 346 8.39 -7.33 3.39
N PHE A 347 7.51 -7.84 2.54
CA PHE A 347 6.64 -7.00 1.72
C PHE A 347 5.25 -6.85 2.34
N ASP A 348 4.50 -5.85 1.88
CA ASP A 348 3.12 -5.58 2.25
C ASP A 348 2.18 -6.65 1.69
N ASP A 349 1.39 -7.26 2.57
CA ASP A 349 0.51 -8.39 2.22
C ASP A 349 -0.73 -8.38 3.11
N GLY A 350 -1.85 -7.90 2.57
CA GLY A 350 -3.11 -7.84 3.31
C GLY A 350 -3.64 -9.22 3.66
N THR A 351 -3.52 -10.20 2.76
CA THR A 351 -3.99 -11.57 3.02
C THR A 351 -3.16 -12.26 4.10
N TYR A 352 -1.82 -12.18 4.02
CA TYR A 352 -0.95 -12.75 5.06
C TYR A 352 -1.14 -12.05 6.41
N ALA A 353 -1.28 -10.71 6.42
CA ALA A 353 -1.59 -9.96 7.64
C ALA A 353 -2.92 -10.42 8.27
N GLY A 354 -3.95 -10.66 7.45
CA GLY A 354 -5.22 -11.25 7.89
C GLY A 354 -5.03 -12.64 8.50
N CYS A 355 -4.24 -13.51 7.88
CA CYS A 355 -3.93 -14.84 8.41
C CYS A 355 -3.20 -14.77 9.77
N ARG A 356 -2.21 -13.87 9.90
CA ARG A 356 -1.48 -13.64 11.17
C ARG A 356 -2.42 -13.08 12.26
N LEU A 357 -3.34 -12.19 11.90
CA LEU A 357 -4.37 -11.70 12.82
C LEU A 357 -5.21 -12.85 13.36
N LEU A 358 -5.72 -13.72 12.47
CA LEU A 358 -6.55 -14.87 12.86
C LEU A 358 -5.77 -15.88 13.70
N GLU A 359 -4.47 -16.09 13.43
CA GLU A 359 -3.61 -16.93 14.27
C GLU A 359 -3.55 -16.40 15.70
N ILE A 360 -3.43 -15.09 15.89
CA ILE A 360 -3.42 -14.46 17.21
C ILE A 360 -4.78 -14.57 17.88
N LEU A 361 -5.83 -14.15 17.18
CA LEU A 361 -7.18 -14.03 17.74
C LEU A 361 -7.88 -15.37 17.95
N SER A 362 -7.51 -16.43 17.21
CA SER A 362 -8.05 -17.77 17.41
C SER A 362 -7.76 -18.37 18.81
N ARG A 363 -6.78 -17.81 19.52
CA ARG A 363 -6.45 -18.18 20.91
C ARG A 363 -7.44 -17.60 21.93
N ALA A 364 -8.20 -16.59 21.54
CA ALA A 364 -9.17 -15.92 22.38
C ALA A 364 -10.59 -16.45 22.13
N GLN A 365 -11.42 -16.50 23.18
CA GLN A 365 -12.84 -16.82 23.04
C GLN A 365 -13.65 -15.68 22.42
N ASN A 366 -13.22 -14.43 22.65
CA ASN A 366 -13.85 -13.23 22.09
C ASN A 366 -12.80 -12.34 21.38
N PRO A 367 -12.62 -12.52 20.07
CA PRO A 367 -11.70 -11.75 19.26
C PRO A 367 -11.94 -10.23 19.31
N SER A 368 -13.21 -9.82 19.27
CA SER A 368 -13.60 -8.41 19.33
C SER A 368 -13.18 -7.75 20.65
N ALA A 369 -13.29 -8.46 21.77
CA ALA A 369 -12.85 -7.94 23.07
C ALA A 369 -11.34 -7.68 23.10
N VAL A 370 -10.53 -8.54 22.48
CA VAL A 370 -9.07 -8.34 22.37
C VAL A 370 -8.76 -7.08 21.57
N LEU A 371 -9.41 -6.90 20.42
CA LEU A 371 -9.20 -5.76 19.55
C LEU A 371 -9.71 -4.44 20.17
N ASN A 372 -10.87 -4.46 20.79
CA ASN A 372 -11.47 -3.29 21.44
C ASN A 372 -10.67 -2.82 22.66
N ALA A 373 -9.96 -3.72 23.34
CA ALA A 373 -9.10 -3.40 24.48
C ALA A 373 -7.78 -2.71 24.10
N LEU A 374 -7.41 -2.69 22.81
CA LEU A 374 -6.21 -1.99 22.34
C LEU A 374 -6.31 -0.49 22.64
N PRO A 375 -5.20 0.17 23.01
CA PRO A 375 -5.17 1.61 23.27
C PRO A 375 -5.79 2.41 22.12
N THR A 376 -6.60 3.40 22.46
CA THR A 376 -7.24 4.29 21.50
C THR A 376 -7.14 5.75 21.91
N SER A 377 -7.38 6.66 21.02
CA SER A 377 -7.41 8.11 21.20
C SER A 377 -8.51 8.74 20.34
N TYR A 378 -8.87 9.98 20.64
CA TYR A 378 -9.70 10.77 19.74
C TYR A 378 -8.85 11.26 18.57
N SER A 379 -9.25 11.01 17.35
CA SER A 379 -8.49 11.43 16.16
C SER A 379 -9.39 11.90 15.03
N THR A 380 -8.84 12.76 14.18
CA THR A 380 -9.49 13.07 12.91
C THR A 380 -9.23 11.95 11.90
N PRO A 381 -10.08 11.78 10.89
CA PRO A 381 -9.64 11.14 9.64
C PRO A 381 -8.48 11.94 9.02
N GLU A 382 -7.89 11.44 7.94
CA GLU A 382 -6.97 12.26 7.14
C GLU A 382 -7.76 13.43 6.53
N LEU A 383 -7.28 14.65 6.76
CA LEU A 383 -7.84 15.87 6.22
C LEU A 383 -6.93 16.37 5.11
N ASN A 384 -7.50 17.02 4.10
CA ASN A 384 -6.74 17.54 2.97
C ASN A 384 -6.91 19.06 2.83
N VAL A 385 -5.82 19.71 2.43
CA VAL A 385 -5.83 21.10 1.95
C VAL A 385 -5.33 21.09 0.51
N ALA A 386 -6.17 21.52 -0.41
CA ALA A 386 -5.82 21.62 -1.83
C ALA A 386 -4.71 22.65 -2.05
N CYS A 387 -3.78 22.32 -2.94
CA CYS A 387 -2.63 23.12 -3.28
C CYS A 387 -2.38 23.09 -4.79
N GLU A 388 -1.55 24.01 -5.28
CA GLU A 388 -1.01 23.93 -6.64
C GLU A 388 0.11 22.88 -6.73
N GLU A 389 0.44 22.44 -7.94
CA GLU A 389 1.51 21.48 -8.18
C GLU A 389 2.86 22.01 -7.65
N GLY A 390 3.52 21.22 -6.78
CA GLY A 390 4.77 21.57 -6.11
C GLY A 390 4.64 22.50 -4.89
N GLU A 391 3.48 23.10 -4.65
CA GLU A 391 3.21 23.95 -3.49
C GLU A 391 3.30 23.20 -2.15
N PRO A 392 2.78 21.95 -1.99
CA PRO A 392 2.80 21.25 -0.71
C PRO A 392 4.18 21.14 -0.06
N HIS A 393 5.20 20.85 -0.85
CA HIS A 393 6.57 20.71 -0.34
C HIS A 393 7.16 22.04 0.13
N LYS A 394 6.87 23.15 -0.56
CA LYS A 394 7.29 24.51 -0.15
C LYS A 394 6.64 24.90 1.18
N LEU A 395 5.31 24.77 1.25
CA LEU A 395 4.55 25.06 2.47
C LEU A 395 5.04 24.23 3.66
N THR A 396 5.31 22.93 3.43
CA THR A 396 5.85 22.03 4.47
C THR A 396 7.21 22.51 4.98
N ALA A 397 8.11 22.94 4.08
CA ALA A 397 9.41 23.48 4.47
C ALA A 397 9.28 24.79 5.28
N GLU A 398 8.37 25.68 4.92
CA GLU A 398 8.07 26.91 5.66
C GLU A 398 7.51 26.62 7.04
N LEU A 399 6.54 25.66 7.14
CA LEU A 399 5.99 25.21 8.42
C LEU A 399 7.06 24.64 9.35
N GLN A 400 7.97 23.82 8.82
CA GLN A 400 9.10 23.25 9.56
C GLN A 400 10.04 24.34 10.09
N ALA A 401 10.34 25.36 9.28
CA ALA A 401 11.20 26.48 9.66
C ALA A 401 10.57 27.35 10.78
N MET A 402 9.25 27.52 10.74
CA MET A 402 8.52 28.33 11.73
C MET A 402 8.24 27.60 13.04
N ALA A 403 8.08 26.28 13.01
CA ALA A 403 7.63 25.49 14.16
C ALA A 403 8.43 25.71 15.43
N PRO A 404 9.80 25.80 15.45
CA PRO A 404 10.57 26.04 16.67
C PRO A 404 10.31 27.37 17.36
N SER A 405 9.81 28.38 16.63
CA SER A 405 9.44 29.69 17.19
C SER A 405 8.01 29.74 17.74
N VAL A 406 7.20 28.75 17.41
CA VAL A 406 5.77 28.68 17.78
C VAL A 406 5.52 27.64 18.87
N PHE A 407 6.18 26.50 18.77
CA PHE A 407 6.02 25.39 19.71
C PHE A 407 7.26 25.28 20.61
N SER A 408 7.04 25.27 21.89
CA SER A 408 8.06 25.09 22.93
C SER A 408 7.71 23.89 23.80
N GLU A 409 8.64 23.44 24.62
CA GLU A 409 8.36 22.36 25.57
C GLU A 409 7.03 22.55 26.31
N PRO A 410 6.26 21.47 26.51
CA PRO A 410 6.63 20.06 26.32
C PRO A 410 6.38 19.51 24.89
N ALA A 411 6.11 20.37 23.89
CA ALA A 411 5.93 19.94 22.51
C ALA A 411 7.26 19.48 21.89
N GLN A 412 7.22 18.35 21.19
CA GLN A 412 8.38 17.79 20.47
C GLN A 412 8.13 17.87 18.97
N ILE A 413 9.06 18.50 18.25
CA ILE A 413 8.96 18.70 16.79
C ILE A 413 9.71 17.57 16.08
N ASN A 414 9.03 16.90 15.16
CA ASN A 414 9.59 15.89 14.27
C ASN A 414 9.38 16.32 12.81
N THR A 415 10.44 16.35 12.03
CA THR A 415 10.45 16.80 10.63
C THR A 415 10.82 15.70 9.64
N ILE A 416 10.74 14.44 10.03
CA ILE A 416 11.17 13.31 9.20
C ILE A 416 10.34 13.19 7.90
N ASP A 417 9.02 13.51 7.96
CA ASP A 417 8.11 13.54 6.82
C ASP A 417 7.00 14.56 7.06
N GLY A 418 7.25 15.80 6.69
CA GLY A 418 6.40 16.93 7.03
C GLY A 418 6.70 17.50 8.41
N LEU A 419 5.74 18.19 8.98
CA LEU A 419 5.79 18.71 10.35
C LEU A 419 4.86 17.89 11.25
N ARG A 420 5.42 17.09 12.13
CA ARG A 420 4.71 16.45 13.23
C ARG A 420 5.12 17.12 14.54
N VAL A 421 4.14 17.47 15.35
CA VAL A 421 4.35 18.01 16.68
C VAL A 421 3.65 17.09 17.68
N ASP A 422 4.40 16.50 18.59
CA ASP A 422 3.91 15.61 19.64
C ASP A 422 3.87 16.37 20.98
N TRP A 423 2.70 16.36 21.63
CA TRP A 423 2.48 16.82 23.00
C TRP A 423 2.27 15.59 23.91
N PRO A 424 2.36 15.74 25.25
CA PRO A 424 2.09 14.63 26.18
C PRO A 424 0.68 14.01 26.03
N ASP A 425 -0.26 14.77 25.47
CA ASP A 425 -1.66 14.40 25.34
C ASP A 425 -2.16 14.25 23.89
N GLY A 426 -1.26 14.15 22.89
CA GLY A 426 -1.61 13.92 21.49
C GLY A 426 -0.62 14.50 20.50
N PHE A 427 -0.95 14.45 19.21
CA PHE A 427 -0.09 15.01 18.15
C PHE A 427 -0.87 15.69 17.04
N GLY A 428 -0.18 16.58 16.31
CA GLY A 428 -0.62 17.14 15.05
C GLY A 428 0.39 16.91 13.95
N LEU A 429 -0.10 16.57 12.74
CA LEU A 429 0.71 16.33 11.55
C LEU A 429 0.21 17.18 10.39
N ILE A 430 1.14 17.83 9.69
CA ILE A 430 0.93 18.45 8.37
C ILE A 430 2.08 18.01 7.47
N ARG A 431 1.78 17.33 6.36
CA ARG A 431 2.77 16.84 5.41
C ARG A 431 2.33 17.03 3.96
N ALA A 432 3.28 17.10 3.04
CA ALA A 432 3.00 17.02 1.62
C ALA A 432 2.55 15.60 1.24
N SER A 433 1.51 15.48 0.41
CA SER A 433 1.17 14.20 -0.22
C SER A 433 2.23 13.81 -1.25
N ASN A 434 2.55 12.51 -1.33
CA ASN A 434 3.49 11.96 -2.33
C ASN A 434 2.83 11.68 -3.69
N THR A 435 1.50 11.74 -3.77
CA THR A 435 0.72 11.28 -4.94
C THR A 435 -0.19 12.34 -5.53
N THR A 436 -0.60 13.33 -4.74
CA THR A 436 -1.55 14.38 -5.13
C THR A 436 -1.07 15.75 -4.64
N PRO A 437 -1.44 16.87 -5.29
CA PRO A 437 -1.06 18.21 -4.86
C PRO A 437 -1.90 18.70 -3.68
N VAL A 438 -1.76 18.04 -2.53
CA VAL A 438 -2.45 18.42 -1.28
C VAL A 438 -1.49 18.37 -0.09
N LEU A 439 -1.78 19.16 0.93
CA LEU A 439 -1.29 18.88 2.28
C LEU A 439 -2.23 17.88 2.95
N VAL A 440 -1.66 16.85 3.55
CA VAL A 440 -2.35 15.87 4.37
C VAL A 440 -2.17 16.24 5.83
N LEU A 441 -3.29 16.35 6.56
CA LEU A 441 -3.30 16.68 7.98
C LEU A 441 -3.93 15.53 8.77
N ARG A 442 -3.38 15.26 9.93
CA ARG A 442 -3.98 14.36 10.93
C ARG A 442 -3.74 14.90 12.33
N PHE A 443 -4.76 14.78 13.16
CA PHE A 443 -4.68 15.23 14.56
C PHE A 443 -5.19 14.13 15.48
N GLU A 444 -4.55 14.01 16.65
CA GLU A 444 -4.91 13.06 17.69
C GLU A 444 -4.83 13.75 19.05
N GLY A 445 -5.75 13.39 19.94
CA GLY A 445 -5.74 13.82 21.34
C GLY A 445 -6.19 12.70 22.27
N HIS A 446 -5.59 12.59 23.45
CA HIS A 446 -6.00 11.61 24.46
C HIS A 446 -7.40 11.92 25.03
N THR A 447 -7.83 13.17 24.86
CA THR A 447 -9.19 13.66 25.16
C THR A 447 -9.71 14.50 24.02
N GLN A 448 -11.03 14.68 23.93
CA GLN A 448 -11.65 15.55 22.93
C GLN A 448 -11.13 17.00 23.04
N ALA A 449 -10.90 17.48 24.26
CA ALA A 449 -10.35 18.83 24.49
C ALA A 449 -8.92 18.96 23.97
N ALA A 450 -8.07 17.94 24.18
CA ALA A 450 -6.71 17.90 23.65
C ALA A 450 -6.72 17.89 22.11
N LEU A 451 -7.57 17.07 21.49
CA LEU A 451 -7.73 17.05 20.05
C LEU A 451 -8.09 18.43 19.47
N HIS A 452 -9.08 19.10 20.05
CA HIS A 452 -9.49 20.44 19.60
C HIS A 452 -8.39 21.49 19.78
N ARG A 453 -7.67 21.45 20.90
CA ARG A 453 -6.53 22.36 21.14
C ARG A 453 -5.45 22.15 20.08
N ILE A 454 -5.00 20.90 19.88
CA ILE A 454 -3.97 20.55 18.90
C ILE A 454 -4.38 20.96 17.49
N GLN A 455 -5.62 20.69 17.09
CA GLN A 455 -6.14 21.15 15.80
C GLN A 455 -6.05 22.66 15.64
N ASN A 456 -6.44 23.43 16.66
CA ASN A 456 -6.43 24.88 16.59
C ASN A 456 -5.00 25.43 16.51
N GLU A 457 -4.06 24.90 17.30
CA GLU A 457 -2.65 25.31 17.29
C GLU A 457 -2.01 25.04 15.92
N MET A 458 -2.18 23.84 15.37
CA MET A 458 -1.63 23.45 14.06
C MET A 458 -2.27 24.23 12.92
N LYS A 459 -3.60 24.45 12.95
CA LYS A 459 -4.29 25.28 11.96
C LYS A 459 -3.84 26.73 12.02
N ALA A 460 -3.63 27.29 13.20
CA ALA A 460 -3.12 28.65 13.37
C ALA A 460 -1.71 28.82 12.75
N LEU A 461 -0.86 27.81 12.84
CA LEU A 461 0.44 27.82 12.16
C LEU A 461 0.26 27.71 10.64
N LEU A 462 -0.60 26.79 10.16
CA LEU A 462 -0.86 26.61 8.72
C LEU A 462 -1.35 27.91 8.06
N LEU A 463 -2.27 28.63 8.73
CA LEU A 463 -2.84 29.88 8.21
C LEU A 463 -1.82 31.03 8.10
N LYS A 464 -0.67 30.94 8.78
CA LYS A 464 0.43 31.93 8.61
C LYS A 464 1.16 31.75 7.27
N VAL A 465 1.25 30.51 6.75
CA VAL A 465 1.93 30.22 5.47
C VAL A 465 0.95 30.08 4.30
N LYS A 466 -0.31 29.68 4.58
CA LYS A 466 -1.40 29.57 3.60
C LYS A 466 -2.69 30.18 4.18
N PRO A 467 -2.86 31.51 4.09
CA PRO A 467 -4.01 32.21 4.68
C PRO A 467 -5.38 31.79 4.13
N ASP A 468 -5.40 31.28 2.91
CA ASP A 468 -6.58 30.78 2.20
C ASP A 468 -6.84 29.27 2.41
N ALA A 469 -6.09 28.61 3.29
CA ALA A 469 -6.24 27.19 3.54
C ALA A 469 -7.65 26.83 4.05
N VAL A 470 -8.35 26.02 3.27
CA VAL A 470 -9.61 25.38 3.68
C VAL A 470 -9.30 23.94 4.05
N VAL A 471 -9.40 23.63 5.34
CA VAL A 471 -9.23 22.26 5.83
C VAL A 471 -10.52 21.50 5.59
N GLY A 472 -10.58 20.77 4.47
CA GLY A 472 -11.69 19.89 4.13
C GLY A 472 -11.64 18.57 4.89
N SER A 473 -12.80 17.91 5.05
CA SER A 473 -12.86 16.46 5.27
C SER A 473 -12.17 15.76 4.09
N ALA A 474 -11.60 14.57 4.31
CA ALA A 474 -10.93 13.81 3.26
C ALA A 474 -11.63 13.96 1.90
N ALA A 475 -10.89 14.40 0.88
CA ALA A 475 -11.46 14.51 -0.45
C ALA A 475 -11.89 13.13 -0.94
N HIS A 476 -13.07 13.07 -1.49
CA HIS A 476 -13.74 11.90 -2.05
C HIS A 476 -12.97 11.25 -3.19
#